data_84d4a263057d808b1e22e24c64de2b0f
#
_entry.id   84d4a263057d808b1e22e24c64de2b0f
#
_cell.length_a   1.000
_cell.length_b   1.000
_cell.length_c   1.000
_cell.angle_alpha   90.00
_cell.angle_beta   90.00
_cell.angle_gamma   90.00
#
_symmetry.space_group_name_H-M   'P 1'
#
loop_
_entity.id
_entity.type
_entity.pdbx_description
1 polymer ?
#
loop_
_entity_poly.entity_id
_entity_poly.type
_entity_poly.pdbx_seq_one_letter_code
_entity_poly.pdbx_strand_id
1 'polypeptide(L)'
;LDALRIPEHKYANAQTQGAHCCGHHSQLAGVVGAAIALADHEVASSLDGQVVFFAVPAEEYGEIEFKNQLKNEGKIRYGGGKCELIRIGAFDDIDLNLAHHTTIGNEVVIRKGSGNGFVSKVIRYKGKAAHAAGSPHLGVNALNAAALGLTALQYQRETFQDKVGGQAVLG
;
A
#
# COMPACT_ATOMS: atom_id res chain seq x y z
N LEU A 1 -12.25 0.07 0.80
CA LEU A 1 -12.76 -0.89 -0.19
C LEU A 1 -11.67 -1.29 -1.14
N ASP A 2 -10.61 -1.86 -0.62
CA ASP A 2 -9.47 -2.20 -1.46
C ASP A 2 -9.42 -3.71 -1.67
N ALA A 3 -9.18 -4.12 -2.91
CA ALA A 3 -9.05 -5.50 -3.33
C ALA A 3 -7.76 -5.66 -4.12
N LEU A 4 -7.13 -6.80 -3.99
CA LEU A 4 -5.96 -7.17 -4.78
C LEU A 4 -6.40 -7.87 -6.06
N ARG A 5 -5.71 -7.62 -7.15
CA ARG A 5 -5.94 -8.33 -8.41
C ARG A 5 -5.26 -9.70 -8.35
N ILE A 6 -6.05 -10.71 -8.03
CA ILE A 6 -5.60 -12.10 -7.90
C ILE A 6 -6.61 -13.00 -8.63
N PRO A 7 -6.45 -13.19 -9.95
CA PRO A 7 -7.38 -13.97 -10.77
C PRO A 7 -7.61 -15.40 -10.28
N GLU A 8 -6.58 -16.01 -9.70
CA GLU A 8 -6.57 -17.39 -9.22
C GLU A 8 -7.32 -17.56 -7.89
N HIS A 9 -7.69 -16.46 -7.22
CA HIS A 9 -8.42 -16.54 -5.97
C HIS A 9 -9.85 -17.02 -6.22
N LYS A 10 -10.30 -18.02 -5.46
CA LYS A 10 -11.63 -18.66 -5.65
C LYS A 10 -12.83 -17.71 -5.58
N TYR A 11 -12.67 -16.57 -4.95
CA TYR A 11 -13.69 -15.51 -4.84
C TYR A 11 -13.31 -14.24 -5.64
N ALA A 12 -12.39 -14.36 -6.59
CA ALA A 12 -12.09 -13.25 -7.45
C ALA A 12 -13.32 -12.84 -8.28
N ASN A 13 -13.55 -11.54 -8.38
CA ASN A 13 -14.60 -11.03 -9.23
C ASN A 13 -14.26 -11.33 -10.70
N ALA A 14 -15.22 -11.89 -11.44
CA ALA A 14 -15.00 -12.33 -12.82
C ALA A 14 -14.61 -11.20 -13.79
N GLN A 15 -15.04 -9.97 -13.52
CA GLN A 15 -14.78 -8.81 -14.40
C GLN A 15 -13.50 -8.07 -14.01
N THR A 16 -13.30 -7.81 -12.72
CA THR A 16 -12.18 -7.01 -12.22
C THR A 16 -10.98 -7.84 -11.81
N GLN A 17 -11.17 -9.16 -11.64
CA GLN A 17 -10.18 -10.09 -11.08
C GLN A 17 -9.73 -9.72 -9.66
N GLY A 18 -10.46 -8.83 -9.00
CA GLY A 18 -10.19 -8.38 -7.65
C GLY A 18 -10.71 -9.36 -6.61
N ALA A 19 -9.94 -9.59 -5.57
CA ALA A 19 -10.31 -10.40 -4.42
C ALA A 19 -9.91 -9.70 -3.11
N HIS A 20 -10.71 -9.87 -2.05
CA HIS A 20 -10.37 -9.41 -0.72
C HIS A 20 -9.44 -10.42 -0.03
N CYS A 21 -8.17 -10.09 0.06
CA CYS A 21 -7.13 -10.99 0.59
C CYS A 21 -6.42 -10.40 1.83
N CYS A 22 -6.65 -9.13 2.16
CA CYS A 22 -6.03 -8.44 3.29
C CYS A 22 -7.01 -8.14 4.45
N GLY A 23 -8.25 -8.59 4.38
CA GLY A 23 -9.23 -8.39 5.45
C GLY A 23 -9.99 -7.05 5.40
N HIS A 24 -9.85 -6.25 4.35
CA HIS A 24 -10.53 -4.94 4.24
C HIS A 24 -12.05 -5.04 4.25
N HIS A 25 -12.61 -6.14 3.76
CA HIS A 25 -14.06 -6.41 3.86
C HIS A 25 -14.52 -6.56 5.30
N SER A 26 -13.74 -7.22 6.17
CA SER A 26 -14.06 -7.34 7.59
C SER A 26 -13.86 -6.02 8.34
N GLN A 27 -12.88 -5.21 7.94
CA GLN A 27 -12.72 -3.86 8.45
C GLN A 27 -13.93 -2.99 8.16
N LEU A 28 -14.46 -3.05 6.93
CA LEU A 28 -15.68 -2.33 6.57
C LEU A 28 -16.89 -2.80 7.35
N ALA A 29 -17.05 -4.12 7.53
CA ALA A 29 -18.12 -4.65 8.36
C ALA A 29 -18.03 -4.12 9.80
N GLY A 30 -16.81 -4.03 10.37
CA GLY A 30 -16.57 -3.44 11.67
C GLY A 30 -16.91 -1.95 11.72
N VAL A 31 -16.56 -1.18 10.69
CA VAL A 31 -16.92 0.25 10.58
C VAL A 31 -18.42 0.43 10.51
N VAL A 32 -19.13 -0.38 9.72
CA VAL A 32 -20.60 -0.35 9.64
C VAL A 32 -21.23 -0.72 10.97
N GLY A 33 -20.73 -1.76 11.65
CA GLY A 33 -21.19 -2.15 12.98
C GLY A 33 -21.01 -1.03 14.02
N ALA A 34 -19.86 -0.36 14.00
CA ALA A 34 -19.60 0.80 14.85
C ALA A 34 -20.55 1.96 14.53
N ALA A 35 -20.81 2.22 13.25
CA ALA A 35 -21.73 3.27 12.84
C ALA A 35 -23.17 3.01 13.34
N ILE A 36 -23.63 1.76 13.24
CA ILE A 36 -24.95 1.36 13.75
C ILE A 36 -25.02 1.54 15.27
N ALA A 37 -23.99 1.10 16.00
CA ALA A 37 -23.95 1.22 17.46
C ALA A 37 -23.90 2.68 17.92
N LEU A 38 -23.14 3.54 17.22
CA LEU A 38 -23.01 4.97 17.53
C LEU A 38 -24.24 5.78 17.10
N ALA A 39 -25.08 5.25 16.20
CA ALA A 39 -26.34 5.87 15.81
C ALA A 39 -27.46 5.66 16.83
N ASP A 40 -27.26 4.82 17.83
CA ASP A 40 -28.20 4.69 18.95
C ASP A 40 -28.37 6.05 19.66
N HIS A 41 -29.62 6.43 19.94
CA HIS A 41 -29.93 7.75 20.48
C HIS A 41 -29.25 8.02 21.83
N GLU A 42 -29.20 7.03 22.71
CA GLU A 42 -28.59 7.20 24.04
C GLU A 42 -27.08 7.38 23.91
N VAL A 43 -26.44 6.62 23.02
CA VAL A 43 -25.01 6.73 22.74
C VAL A 43 -24.70 8.06 22.04
N ALA A 44 -25.42 8.38 20.96
CA ALA A 44 -25.21 9.61 20.19
C ALA A 44 -25.35 10.86 21.05
N SER A 45 -26.35 10.91 21.93
CA SER A 45 -26.62 12.07 22.80
C SER A 45 -25.58 12.23 23.92
N SER A 46 -24.80 11.21 24.23
CA SER A 46 -23.72 11.25 25.21
C SER A 46 -22.39 11.74 24.66
N LEU A 47 -22.27 11.86 23.33
CA LEU A 47 -21.02 12.28 22.67
C LEU A 47 -20.96 13.81 22.55
N ASP A 48 -19.87 14.39 22.97
CA ASP A 48 -19.56 15.81 22.75
C ASP A 48 -18.53 15.91 21.61
N GLY A 49 -19.02 15.73 20.39
CA GLY A 49 -18.18 15.74 19.20
C GLY A 49 -18.82 15.09 17.98
N GLN A 50 -18.02 14.91 16.96
CA GLN A 50 -18.42 14.28 15.70
C GLN A 50 -17.61 13.01 15.44
N VAL A 51 -18.26 11.95 14.96
CA VAL A 51 -17.61 10.74 14.49
C VAL A 51 -17.73 10.65 12.98
N VAL A 52 -16.57 10.57 12.31
CA VAL A 52 -16.47 10.47 10.85
C VAL A 52 -15.98 9.08 10.47
N PHE A 53 -16.72 8.41 9.60
CA PHE A 53 -16.36 7.08 9.10
C PHE A 53 -15.69 7.20 7.74
N PHE A 54 -14.41 6.79 7.65
CA PHE A 54 -13.66 6.82 6.43
C PHE A 54 -13.52 5.42 5.81
N ALA A 55 -14.07 5.24 4.61
CA ALA A 55 -13.81 4.08 3.75
C ALA A 55 -12.72 4.44 2.75
N VAL A 56 -11.46 4.28 3.12
CA VAL A 56 -10.30 4.72 2.33
C VAL A 56 -10.07 3.79 1.13
N PRO A 57 -9.99 4.32 -0.10
CA PRO A 57 -9.63 3.55 -1.29
C PRO A 57 -8.11 3.40 -1.41
N ALA A 58 -7.66 2.46 -2.26
CA ALA A 58 -6.25 2.31 -2.68
C ALA A 58 -5.25 2.23 -1.51
N GLU A 59 -5.58 1.47 -0.46
CA GLU A 59 -4.69 1.22 0.67
C GLU A 59 -3.54 0.29 0.25
N GLU A 60 -3.87 -0.76 -0.49
CA GLU A 60 -2.90 -1.62 -1.14
C GLU A 60 -2.23 -0.86 -2.29
N TYR A 61 -0.94 -0.75 -2.30
CA TYR A 61 -0.20 0.00 -3.31
C TYR A 61 -0.04 -0.81 -4.62
N GLY A 62 -1.13 -1.45 -5.08
CA GLY A 62 -1.21 -2.17 -6.34
C GLY A 62 -1.41 -1.27 -7.56
N GLU A 63 -1.49 -1.87 -8.76
CA GLU A 63 -1.76 -1.19 -10.04
C GLU A 63 -0.87 0.05 -10.27
N ILE A 64 0.45 -0.13 -10.08
CA ILE A 64 1.43 0.97 -10.05
C ILE A 64 1.46 1.74 -11.38
N GLU A 65 1.33 1.04 -12.51
CA GLU A 65 1.32 1.68 -13.84
C GLU A 65 0.13 2.61 -14.01
N PHE A 66 -1.06 2.14 -13.63
CA PHE A 66 -2.27 2.96 -13.64
C PHE A 66 -2.16 4.18 -12.71
N LYS A 67 -1.66 3.99 -11.50
CA LYS A 67 -1.44 5.09 -10.56
C LYS A 67 -0.40 6.10 -11.08
N ASN A 68 0.64 5.64 -11.76
CA ASN A 68 1.62 6.52 -12.40
C ASN A 68 1.01 7.30 -13.57
N GLN A 69 0.11 6.69 -14.33
CA GLN A 69 -0.66 7.40 -15.34
C GLN A 69 -1.48 8.53 -14.71
N LEU A 70 -2.25 8.25 -13.65
CA LEU A 70 -3.02 9.27 -12.93
C LEU A 70 -2.14 10.40 -12.38
N LYS A 71 -0.93 10.09 -11.90
CA LYS A 71 0.05 11.09 -11.47
C LYS A 71 0.53 11.96 -12.63
N ASN A 72 0.83 11.36 -13.77
CA ASN A 72 1.26 12.09 -14.97
C ASN A 72 0.16 13.00 -15.53
N GLU A 73 -1.10 12.60 -15.38
CA GLU A 73 -2.29 13.37 -15.72
C GLU A 73 -2.64 14.45 -14.68
N GLY A 74 -1.88 14.54 -13.58
CA GLY A 74 -2.12 15.49 -12.49
C GLY A 74 -3.36 15.21 -11.64
N LYS A 75 -3.98 14.04 -11.79
CA LYS A 75 -5.20 13.66 -11.05
C LYS A 75 -4.92 13.29 -9.59
N ILE A 76 -3.76 12.69 -9.33
CA ILE A 76 -3.28 12.36 -7.99
C ILE A 76 -1.80 12.70 -7.86
N ARG A 77 -1.34 12.92 -6.63
CA ARG A 77 0.08 13.07 -6.32
C ARG A 77 0.65 11.81 -5.67
N TYR A 78 -0.13 11.17 -4.82
CA TYR A 78 0.28 9.96 -4.08
C TYR A 78 -0.51 8.75 -4.58
N GLY A 79 0.14 7.59 -4.64
CA GLY A 79 -0.51 6.34 -5.06
C GLY A 79 -1.22 5.61 -3.92
N GLY A 80 -1.02 6.00 -2.67
CA GLY A 80 -1.73 5.49 -1.51
C GLY A 80 -2.90 6.37 -1.11
N GLY A 81 -4.06 5.79 -0.88
CA GLY A 81 -5.30 6.54 -0.64
C GLY A 81 -5.23 7.46 0.57
N LYS A 82 -4.71 7.00 1.71
CA LYS A 82 -4.55 7.83 2.91
C LYS A 82 -3.65 9.04 2.65
N CYS A 83 -2.54 8.85 1.95
CA CYS A 83 -1.62 9.94 1.62
C CYS A 83 -2.27 10.98 0.69
N GLU A 84 -3.08 10.54 -0.26
CA GLU A 84 -3.80 11.43 -1.16
C GLU A 84 -4.92 12.18 -0.43
N LEU A 85 -5.66 11.53 0.46
CA LEU A 85 -6.69 12.14 1.29
C LEU A 85 -6.11 13.20 2.22
N ILE A 86 -4.97 12.94 2.84
CA ILE A 86 -4.23 13.94 3.64
C ILE A 86 -3.86 15.14 2.76
N ARG A 87 -3.32 14.91 1.58
CA ARG A 87 -2.92 15.98 0.66
C ARG A 87 -4.07 16.91 0.27
N ILE A 88 -5.27 16.38 0.11
CA ILE A 88 -6.47 17.16 -0.27
C ILE A 88 -7.21 17.73 0.93
N GLY A 89 -6.70 17.58 2.14
CA GLY A 89 -7.30 18.13 3.36
C GLY A 89 -8.45 17.34 3.95
N ALA A 90 -8.66 16.09 3.52
CA ALA A 90 -9.79 15.28 4.01
C ALA A 90 -9.73 14.92 5.50
N PHE A 91 -8.60 15.19 6.16
CA PHE A 91 -8.38 14.94 7.58
C PHE A 91 -8.10 16.21 8.39
N ASP A 92 -8.22 17.42 7.79
CA ASP A 92 -7.78 18.66 8.43
C ASP A 92 -8.62 19.04 9.67
N ASP A 93 -9.85 18.54 9.76
CA ASP A 93 -10.78 18.73 10.88
C ASP A 93 -10.95 17.47 11.74
N ILE A 94 -10.02 16.52 11.67
CA ILE A 94 -10.03 15.28 12.44
C ILE A 94 -8.96 15.30 13.52
N ASP A 95 -9.38 15.35 14.78
CA ASP A 95 -8.45 15.37 15.94
C ASP A 95 -7.86 14.00 16.25
N LEU A 96 -8.63 12.92 16.08
CA LEU A 96 -8.22 11.57 16.42
C LEU A 96 -8.56 10.59 15.30
N ASN A 97 -7.64 9.68 15.02
CA ASN A 97 -7.83 8.59 14.08
C ASN A 97 -7.74 7.23 14.78
N LEU A 98 -8.76 6.40 14.55
CA LEU A 98 -8.75 4.99 14.95
C LEU A 98 -8.81 4.13 13.69
N ALA A 99 -7.96 3.12 13.64
CA ALA A 99 -7.98 2.12 12.58
C ALA A 99 -7.84 0.73 13.20
N HIS A 100 -8.41 -0.26 12.54
CA HIS A 100 -8.23 -1.66 12.93
C HIS A 100 -7.83 -2.49 11.72
N HIS A 101 -7.17 -3.59 11.98
CA HIS A 101 -6.77 -4.55 10.97
C HIS A 101 -6.90 -5.97 11.51
N THR A 102 -7.23 -6.91 10.64
CA THR A 102 -7.20 -8.33 11.00
C THR A 102 -5.77 -8.77 11.30
N THR A 103 -5.60 -9.66 12.26
CA THR A 103 -4.31 -10.24 12.62
C THR A 103 -4.46 -11.74 12.85
N ILE A 104 -3.34 -12.43 12.90
CA ILE A 104 -3.31 -13.84 13.30
C ILE A 104 -3.44 -13.90 14.82
N GLY A 105 -4.48 -14.57 15.31
CA GLY A 105 -4.77 -14.73 16.74
C GLY A 105 -6.25 -14.59 17.05
N ASN A 106 -6.61 -14.87 18.29
CA ASN A 106 -8.00 -14.83 18.80
C ASN A 106 -8.24 -13.65 19.75
N GLU A 107 -7.38 -12.65 19.72
CA GLU A 107 -7.41 -11.52 20.65
C GLU A 107 -7.71 -10.22 19.90
N VAL A 108 -8.47 -9.35 20.58
CA VAL A 108 -8.59 -7.93 20.17
C VAL A 108 -7.59 -7.15 21.02
N VAL A 109 -6.59 -6.56 20.37
CA VAL A 109 -5.51 -5.86 21.07
C VAL A 109 -5.32 -4.46 20.51
N ILE A 110 -4.99 -3.52 21.38
CA ILE A 110 -4.51 -2.20 20.99
C ILE A 110 -2.98 -2.27 20.92
N ARG A 111 -2.42 -2.14 19.73
CA ARG A 111 -0.98 -2.14 19.53
C ARG A 111 -0.43 -0.72 19.63
N LYS A 112 0.61 -0.55 20.42
CA LYS A 112 1.45 0.64 20.43
C LYS A 112 2.69 0.34 19.58
N GLY A 113 3.08 1.23 18.72
CA GLY A 113 4.31 1.05 17.94
C GLY A 113 4.34 1.93 16.69
N SER A 114 5.44 1.85 15.99
CA SER A 114 5.61 2.44 14.66
C SER A 114 5.15 1.46 13.59
N GLY A 115 4.60 1.96 12.50
CA GLY A 115 4.35 1.18 11.29
C GLY A 115 5.53 1.30 10.32
N ASN A 116 5.70 0.29 9.48
CA ASN A 116 6.66 0.36 8.37
C ASN A 116 6.09 1.23 7.25
N GLY A 117 6.95 2.06 6.67
CA GLY A 117 6.67 2.74 5.41
C GLY A 117 7.40 2.06 4.26
N PHE A 118 7.06 2.42 3.04
CA PHE A 118 7.77 1.96 1.86
C PHE A 118 7.91 3.05 0.80
N VAL A 119 8.90 2.88 -0.05
CA VAL A 119 9.09 3.68 -1.26
C VAL A 119 9.22 2.73 -2.43
N SER A 120 8.31 2.83 -3.40
CA SER A 120 8.38 2.07 -4.64
C SER A 120 9.12 2.85 -5.70
N LYS A 121 10.08 2.19 -6.37
CA LYS A 121 10.86 2.76 -7.48
C LYS A 121 10.91 1.77 -8.63
N VAL A 122 10.74 2.27 -9.86
CA VAL A 122 10.97 1.52 -11.08
C VAL A 122 12.30 1.95 -11.67
N ILE A 123 13.23 1.01 -11.78
CA ILE A 123 14.56 1.26 -12.35
C ILE A 123 14.62 0.59 -13.72
N ARG A 124 14.91 1.37 -14.76
CA ARG A 124 15.05 0.88 -16.13
C ARG A 124 16.51 0.95 -16.56
N TYR A 125 17.09 -0.19 -16.81
CA TYR A 125 18.44 -0.30 -17.40
C TYR A 125 18.33 -0.33 -18.92
N LYS A 126 18.99 0.62 -19.58
CA LYS A 126 19.00 0.70 -21.05
C LYS A 126 20.25 0.04 -21.61
N GLY A 127 20.06 -0.96 -22.44
CA GLY A 127 21.13 -1.62 -23.17
C GLY A 127 21.24 -1.13 -24.60
N LYS A 128 22.29 -1.62 -25.29
CA LYS A 128 22.54 -1.45 -26.72
C LYS A 128 22.90 -2.78 -27.33
N ALA A 129 22.17 -3.21 -28.32
CA ALA A 129 22.47 -4.44 -29.03
C ALA A 129 23.74 -4.30 -29.88
N ALA A 130 24.53 -5.36 -29.94
CA ALA A 130 25.67 -5.49 -30.84
C ALA A 130 25.84 -6.97 -31.23
N HIS A 131 26.53 -7.22 -32.33
CA HIS A 131 26.83 -8.58 -32.77
C HIS A 131 27.83 -9.23 -31.83
N ALA A 132 27.45 -10.35 -31.22
CA ALA A 132 28.22 -10.98 -30.15
C ALA A 132 29.65 -11.41 -30.56
N ALA A 133 29.80 -11.87 -31.80
CA ALA A 133 31.13 -12.32 -32.31
C ALA A 133 31.88 -11.21 -33.05
N GLY A 134 31.18 -10.35 -33.79
CA GLY A 134 31.82 -9.36 -34.68
C GLY A 134 32.16 -8.03 -34.01
N SER A 135 31.32 -7.57 -33.06
CA SER A 135 31.53 -6.26 -32.45
C SER A 135 30.94 -6.16 -31.05
N PRO A 136 31.32 -7.09 -30.12
CA PRO A 136 30.79 -7.12 -28.78
C PRO A 136 31.08 -5.84 -27.98
N HIS A 137 32.19 -5.17 -28.29
CA HIS A 137 32.63 -3.93 -27.65
C HIS A 137 31.74 -2.72 -27.93
N LEU A 138 30.84 -2.81 -28.94
CA LEU A 138 29.87 -1.77 -29.25
C LEU A 138 28.53 -1.96 -28.49
N GLY A 139 28.37 -3.09 -27.80
CA GLY A 139 27.18 -3.40 -27.03
C GLY A 139 27.22 -2.84 -25.61
N VAL A 140 26.03 -2.73 -25.01
CA VAL A 140 25.84 -2.42 -23.58
C VAL A 140 24.88 -3.46 -23.01
N ASN A 141 25.37 -4.29 -22.10
CA ASN A 141 24.55 -5.34 -21.48
C ASN A 141 23.77 -4.76 -20.28
N ALA A 142 22.49 -4.51 -20.49
CA ALA A 142 21.61 -4.00 -19.44
C ALA A 142 21.39 -5.00 -18.29
N LEU A 143 21.44 -6.31 -18.59
CA LEU A 143 21.30 -7.34 -17.54
C LEU A 143 22.47 -7.31 -16.55
N ASN A 144 23.71 -7.12 -17.04
CA ASN A 144 24.87 -7.01 -16.16
C ASN A 144 24.72 -5.79 -15.21
N ALA A 145 24.24 -4.67 -15.72
CA ALA A 145 23.98 -3.49 -14.91
C ALA A 145 22.88 -3.73 -13.87
N ALA A 146 21.81 -4.43 -14.26
CA ALA A 146 20.72 -4.79 -13.35
C ALA A 146 21.20 -5.74 -12.24
N ALA A 147 21.95 -6.79 -12.61
CA ALA A 147 22.51 -7.75 -11.64
C ALA A 147 23.42 -7.07 -10.62
N LEU A 148 24.33 -6.20 -11.09
CA LEU A 148 25.21 -5.43 -10.23
C LEU A 148 24.43 -4.49 -9.30
N GLY A 149 23.42 -3.80 -9.83
CA GLY A 149 22.56 -2.91 -9.06
C GLY A 149 21.80 -3.64 -7.95
N LEU A 150 21.22 -4.80 -8.25
CA LEU A 150 20.54 -5.63 -7.26
C LEU A 150 21.50 -6.13 -6.17
N THR A 151 22.69 -6.58 -6.56
CA THR A 151 23.73 -7.03 -5.61
C THR A 151 24.14 -5.90 -4.68
N ALA A 152 24.38 -4.70 -5.22
CA ALA A 152 24.73 -3.53 -4.42
C ALA A 152 23.63 -3.15 -3.42
N LEU A 153 22.35 -3.23 -3.83
CA LEU A 153 21.21 -2.99 -2.93
C LEU A 153 21.15 -4.03 -1.80
N GLN A 154 21.47 -5.30 -2.09
CA GLN A 154 21.48 -6.35 -1.05
C GLN A 154 22.54 -6.07 0.02
N TYR A 155 23.69 -5.56 -0.32
CA TYR A 155 24.71 -5.18 0.65
C TYR A 155 24.31 -4.01 1.55
N GLN A 156 23.37 -3.16 1.13
CA GLN A 156 22.84 -2.09 1.98
C GLN A 156 21.99 -2.61 3.15
N ARG A 157 21.44 -3.83 3.06
CA ARG A 157 20.55 -4.37 4.10
C ARG A 157 21.23 -4.49 5.46
N GLU A 158 22.52 -4.74 5.50
CA GLU A 158 23.28 -4.85 6.75
C GLU A 158 23.35 -3.53 7.53
N THR A 159 23.12 -2.41 6.84
CA THR A 159 23.13 -1.07 7.44
C THR A 159 21.77 -0.59 7.89
N PHE A 160 20.71 -1.35 7.61
CA PHE A 160 19.36 -0.96 7.99
C PHE A 160 19.16 -1.14 9.49
N GLN A 161 18.69 -0.08 10.11
CA GLN A 161 18.47 -0.06 11.55
C GLN A 161 17.10 -0.68 11.85
N ASP A 162 17.10 -1.89 12.38
CA ASP A 162 15.90 -2.57 12.86
C ASP A 162 15.70 -2.27 14.35
N LYS A 163 15.21 -1.09 14.67
CA LYS A 163 15.01 -0.67 16.06
C LYS A 163 13.67 -1.06 16.67
N VAL A 164 12.70 -1.52 15.89
CA VAL A 164 11.32 -1.70 16.38
C VAL A 164 10.63 -2.93 15.78
N GLY A 165 11.37 -3.99 15.47
CA GLY A 165 10.79 -5.26 15.01
C GLY A 165 10.21 -5.23 13.60
N GLY A 166 10.58 -4.27 12.77
CA GLY A 166 10.25 -4.21 11.36
C GLY A 166 11.34 -4.89 10.51
N GLN A 167 11.01 -5.94 9.79
CA GLN A 167 11.90 -6.52 8.80
C GLN A 167 11.80 -5.73 7.49
N ALA A 168 12.93 -5.24 6.97
CA ALA A 168 12.99 -4.77 5.60
C ALA A 168 12.91 -6.01 4.68
N VAL A 169 11.80 -6.17 3.99
CA VAL A 169 11.63 -7.22 2.99
C VAL A 169 11.81 -6.60 1.61
N LEU A 170 12.79 -7.09 0.85
CA LEU A 170 12.86 -6.83 -0.58
C LEU A 170 12.01 -7.90 -1.26
N GLY A 171 10.87 -7.50 -1.81
CA GLY A 171 10.03 -8.32 -2.67
C GLY A 171 10.41 -8.17 -4.15
#